data_6114ccd2a5f2c61efe9bafd0b19b0633
#
_entry.id   6114ccd2a5f2c61efe9bafd0b19b0633
#
_cell.length_a   1.000
_cell.length_b   1.000
_cell.length_c   1.000
_cell.angle_alpha   90.00
_cell.angle_beta   90.00
_cell.angle_gamma   90.00
#
_symmetry.space_group_name_H-M   'P 1'
#
loop_
_entity.id
_entity.type
_entity.pdbx_description
1 polymer ?
#
loop_
_entity_poly.entity_id
_entity_poly.type
_entity_poly.pdbx_seq_one_letter_code
_entity_poly.pdbx_strand_id
1 'polypeptide(L)'
;SFGFFGVQIAYSLQSANISRIIATLGADPHNLSYFWILPPLMGMVVQPIVGIMSDRTWTKYGRRIPYLFIGALFSIIVMCLLPNAGSFNFTIAGAMVFGLIALMFLDTSINMAMQPFKMLVGDMVNEKQKGLAYSIQSFLVNAGSLLGYLFPIIFTWIGIKNVAASGVVPDTVIYSFYGGAIILIICVIYTVLKVKEMPPKEYAEFHGIEKEEVEKPKENFIQLLKNAPKVFWTVGLVQFFSWAAFMYMWTYTNGGIA
;
A
#
# COMPACT_ATOMS: atom_id res chain seq x y z
N SER A 1 -7.62 11.49 4.71
CA SER A 1 -8.18 10.42 3.85
C SER A 1 -7.79 10.56 2.38
N PHE A 2 -7.66 11.78 1.84
CA PHE A 2 -7.37 11.99 0.40
C PHE A 2 -6.01 11.41 -0.04
N GLY A 3 -4.98 11.51 0.81
CA GLY A 3 -3.69 10.88 0.51
C GLY A 3 -3.77 9.37 0.37
N PHE A 4 -4.68 8.71 1.07
CA PHE A 4 -4.87 7.27 0.97
C PHE A 4 -5.44 6.84 -0.40
N PHE A 5 -6.25 7.70 -1.04
CA PHE A 5 -6.69 7.50 -2.42
C PHE A 5 -5.50 7.32 -3.38
N GLY A 6 -4.48 8.20 -3.29
CA GLY A 6 -3.27 8.06 -4.11
C GLY A 6 -2.46 6.80 -3.82
N VAL A 7 -2.29 6.44 -2.55
CA VAL A 7 -1.61 5.19 -2.16
C VAL A 7 -2.34 3.96 -2.69
N GLN A 8 -3.67 4.01 -2.69
CA GLN A 8 -4.48 2.89 -3.16
C GLN A 8 -4.44 2.74 -4.69
N ILE A 9 -4.30 3.84 -5.44
CA ILE A 9 -4.02 3.77 -6.89
C ILE A 9 -2.70 3.05 -7.14
N ALA A 10 -1.63 3.40 -6.41
CA ALA A 10 -0.33 2.75 -6.55
C ALA A 10 -0.40 1.25 -6.27
N TYR A 11 -1.08 0.86 -5.18
CA TYR A 11 -1.29 -0.55 -4.83
C TYR A 11 -2.07 -1.32 -5.90
N SER A 12 -3.12 -0.72 -6.44
CA SER A 12 -3.96 -1.36 -7.46
C SER A 12 -3.26 -1.48 -8.81
N LEU A 13 -2.48 -0.47 -9.20
CA LEU A 13 -1.64 -0.53 -10.41
C LEU A 13 -0.61 -1.65 -10.31
N GLN A 14 0.04 -1.78 -9.15
CA GLN A 14 0.94 -2.91 -8.89
C GLN A 14 0.19 -4.23 -9.01
N SER A 15 -0.90 -4.42 -8.31
CA SER A 15 -1.68 -5.66 -8.30
C SER A 15 -2.17 -6.05 -9.70
N ALA A 16 -2.60 -5.07 -10.51
CA ALA A 16 -3.10 -5.32 -11.87
C ALA A 16 -2.01 -5.68 -12.88
N ASN A 17 -0.81 -5.12 -12.73
CA ASN A 17 0.18 -5.14 -13.81
C ASN A 17 1.47 -5.90 -13.49
N ILE A 18 1.69 -6.27 -12.23
CA ILE A 18 2.96 -6.90 -11.85
C ILE A 18 3.23 -8.21 -12.61
N SER A 19 2.24 -9.09 -12.73
CA SER A 19 2.39 -10.34 -13.48
C SER A 19 2.75 -10.07 -14.93
N ARG A 20 2.15 -9.04 -15.54
CA ARG A 20 2.43 -8.65 -16.91
C ARG A 20 3.85 -8.10 -17.07
N ILE A 21 4.29 -7.24 -16.14
CA ILE A 21 5.65 -6.69 -16.14
C ILE A 21 6.67 -7.82 -16.01
N ILE A 22 6.51 -8.67 -15.01
CA ILE A 22 7.46 -9.76 -14.72
C ILE A 22 7.48 -10.81 -15.85
N ALA A 23 6.32 -11.14 -16.44
CA ALA A 23 6.26 -12.03 -17.60
C ALA A 23 6.96 -11.41 -18.82
N THR A 24 6.81 -10.09 -19.04
CA THR A 24 7.52 -9.36 -20.11
C THR A 24 9.05 -9.41 -19.92
N LEU A 25 9.52 -9.40 -18.67
CA LEU A 25 10.95 -9.51 -18.35
C LEU A 25 11.51 -10.93 -18.52
N GLY A 26 10.68 -11.89 -18.92
CA GLY A 26 11.11 -13.26 -19.24
C GLY A 26 10.85 -14.29 -18.14
N ALA A 27 10.05 -13.97 -17.12
CA ALA A 27 9.65 -14.95 -16.13
C ALA A 27 8.72 -16.00 -16.73
N ASP A 28 8.98 -17.27 -16.40
CA ASP A 28 8.07 -18.37 -16.73
C ASP A 28 6.73 -18.15 -15.99
N PRO A 29 5.58 -18.21 -16.69
CA PRO A 29 4.26 -18.11 -16.08
C PRO A 29 4.02 -19.06 -14.91
N HIS A 30 4.61 -20.23 -14.91
CA HIS A 30 4.53 -21.20 -13.81
C HIS A 30 5.23 -20.75 -12.53
N ASN A 31 6.22 -19.88 -12.65
CA ASN A 31 6.98 -19.35 -11.51
C ASN A 31 6.47 -18.00 -10.99
N LEU A 32 5.45 -17.40 -11.63
CA LEU A 32 4.88 -16.12 -11.20
C LEU A 32 4.29 -16.17 -9.78
N SER A 33 3.84 -17.33 -9.32
CA SER A 33 3.30 -17.50 -7.96
C SER A 33 4.29 -17.12 -6.86
N TYR A 34 5.60 -17.29 -7.08
CA TYR A 34 6.61 -16.87 -6.11
C TYR A 34 6.65 -15.34 -5.91
N PHE A 35 6.36 -14.56 -6.94
CA PHE A 35 6.28 -13.10 -6.86
C PHE A 35 5.04 -12.65 -6.08
N TRP A 36 3.94 -13.40 -6.11
CA TRP A 36 2.71 -13.08 -5.39
C TRP A 36 2.75 -13.33 -3.88
N ILE A 37 3.77 -14.04 -3.39
CA ILE A 37 4.01 -14.21 -1.94
C ILE A 37 4.58 -12.94 -1.32
N LEU A 38 5.31 -12.13 -2.10
CA LEU A 38 6.03 -10.96 -1.59
C LEU A 38 5.11 -9.86 -1.03
N PRO A 39 4.04 -9.41 -1.74
CA PRO A 39 3.16 -8.36 -1.23
C PRO A 39 2.58 -8.67 0.16
N PRO A 40 1.93 -9.83 0.40
CA PRO A 40 1.44 -10.17 1.74
C PRO A 40 2.55 -10.25 2.79
N LEU A 41 3.71 -10.80 2.42
CA LEU A 41 4.85 -10.91 3.33
C LEU A 41 5.36 -9.52 3.76
N MET A 42 5.55 -8.61 2.79
CA MET A 42 5.97 -7.23 3.08
C MET A 42 4.92 -6.52 3.93
N GLY A 43 3.63 -6.67 3.64
CA GLY A 43 2.56 -6.11 4.45
C GLY A 43 2.58 -6.60 5.89
N MET A 44 2.79 -7.90 6.09
CA MET A 44 2.82 -8.52 7.41
C MET A 44 4.02 -8.06 8.26
N VAL A 45 5.16 -7.77 7.63
CA VAL A 45 6.39 -7.35 8.33
C VAL A 45 6.44 -5.82 8.48
N VAL A 46 6.21 -5.09 7.40
CA VAL A 46 6.42 -3.62 7.36
C VAL A 46 5.37 -2.87 8.16
N GLN A 47 4.08 -3.25 8.06
CA GLN A 47 3.01 -2.50 8.73
C GLN A 47 3.15 -2.47 10.26
N PRO A 48 3.42 -3.58 10.99
CA PRO A 48 3.64 -3.53 12.43
C PRO A 48 4.89 -2.71 12.81
N ILE A 49 5.99 -2.87 12.06
CA ILE A 49 7.24 -2.15 12.32
C ILE A 49 7.01 -0.65 12.19
N VAL A 50 6.43 -0.20 11.08
CA VAL A 50 6.13 1.22 10.84
C VAL A 50 5.12 1.76 11.83
N GLY A 51 4.11 0.96 12.19
CA GLY A 51 3.15 1.30 13.25
C GLY A 51 3.86 1.63 14.55
N ILE A 52 4.68 0.71 15.07
CA ILE A 52 5.43 0.88 16.32
C ILE A 52 6.42 2.05 16.23
N MET A 53 7.15 2.16 15.12
CA MET A 53 8.12 3.23 14.93
C MET A 53 7.44 4.60 14.90
N SER A 54 6.34 4.74 14.16
CA SER A 54 5.60 6.00 14.07
C SER A 54 4.98 6.41 15.41
N ASP A 55 4.56 5.46 16.25
CA ASP A 55 4.04 5.74 17.59
C ASP A 55 5.11 6.26 18.56
N ARG A 56 6.37 5.89 18.34
CA ARG A 56 7.50 6.28 19.19
C ARG A 56 8.23 7.53 18.71
N THR A 57 7.98 7.95 17.48
CA THR A 57 8.66 9.10 16.86
C THR A 57 7.76 10.33 16.95
N TRP A 58 8.32 11.45 17.36
CA TRP A 58 7.66 12.75 17.25
C TRP A 58 8.62 13.74 16.59
N THR A 59 8.16 14.32 15.48
CA THR A 59 8.92 15.32 14.73
C THR A 59 8.15 16.63 14.66
N LYS A 60 8.78 17.69 14.16
CA LYS A 60 8.11 18.97 13.90
C LYS A 60 6.92 18.89 12.94
N TYR A 61 6.83 17.82 12.15
CA TYR A 61 5.75 17.56 11.22
C TYR A 61 4.68 16.59 11.76
N GLY A 62 4.89 16.04 12.95
CA GLY A 62 4.07 15.01 13.57
C GLY A 62 4.78 13.66 13.69
N ARG A 63 4.02 12.61 14.04
CA ARG A 63 4.52 11.24 14.21
C ARG A 63 4.28 10.37 12.98
N ARG A 64 3.16 10.55 12.29
CA ARG A 64 2.71 9.75 11.14
C ARG A 64 3.20 10.30 9.80
N ILE A 65 3.16 11.61 9.64
CA ILE A 65 3.45 12.33 8.37
C ILE A 65 4.83 12.00 7.81
N PRO A 66 5.94 11.93 8.58
CA PRO A 66 7.25 11.61 8.02
C PRO A 66 7.30 10.22 7.36
N TYR A 67 6.73 9.21 7.99
CA TYR A 67 6.71 7.84 7.46
C TYR A 67 5.87 7.73 6.21
N LEU A 68 4.70 8.37 6.22
CA LEU A 68 3.79 8.48 5.09
C LEU A 68 4.49 9.14 3.89
N PHE A 69 5.17 10.25 4.11
CA PHE A 69 5.86 11.00 3.07
C PHE A 69 7.04 10.21 2.47
N ILE A 70 7.88 9.62 3.33
CA ILE A 70 9.02 8.80 2.90
C ILE A 70 8.55 7.56 2.13
N GLY A 71 7.54 6.85 2.64
CA GLY A 71 6.96 5.69 1.95
C GLY A 71 6.42 6.06 0.57
N ALA A 72 5.65 7.15 0.47
CA ALA A 72 5.13 7.62 -0.80
C ALA A 72 6.24 8.04 -1.78
N LEU A 73 7.28 8.72 -1.31
CA LEU A 73 8.41 9.13 -2.14
C LEU A 73 9.13 7.93 -2.75
N PHE A 74 9.45 6.92 -1.94
CA PHE A 74 10.06 5.68 -2.45
C PHE A 74 9.11 4.93 -3.39
N SER A 75 7.80 4.89 -3.11
CA SER A 75 6.81 4.28 -4.02
C SER A 75 6.83 4.96 -5.39
N ILE A 76 6.87 6.30 -5.45
CA ILE A 76 6.93 7.06 -6.70
C ILE A 76 8.18 6.71 -7.50
N ILE A 77 9.34 6.66 -6.84
CA ILE A 77 10.61 6.32 -7.51
C ILE A 77 10.51 4.92 -8.14
N VAL A 78 10.04 3.94 -7.37
CA VAL A 78 9.95 2.56 -7.88
C VAL A 78 8.87 2.42 -8.94
N MET A 79 7.73 3.12 -8.81
CA MET A 79 6.70 3.17 -9.86
C MET A 79 7.22 3.71 -11.18
N CYS A 80 8.21 4.61 -11.16
CA CYS A 80 8.85 5.09 -12.37
C CYS A 80 9.91 4.11 -12.91
N LEU A 81 10.59 3.35 -12.05
CA LEU A 81 11.66 2.44 -12.44
C LEU A 81 11.16 1.08 -12.92
N LEU A 82 10.21 0.49 -12.21
CA LEU A 82 9.75 -0.88 -12.43
C LEU A 82 9.21 -1.14 -13.84
N PRO A 83 8.30 -0.32 -14.41
CA PRO A 83 7.79 -0.57 -15.76
C PRO A 83 8.84 -0.32 -16.85
N ASN A 84 9.93 0.39 -16.57
CA ASN A 84 11.04 0.63 -17.49
C ASN A 84 12.15 -0.43 -17.40
N ALA A 85 11.98 -1.48 -16.62
CA ALA A 85 13.00 -2.52 -16.41
C ALA A 85 13.52 -3.14 -17.73
N GLY A 86 12.67 -3.30 -18.74
CA GLY A 86 13.04 -3.80 -20.05
C GLY A 86 14.00 -2.89 -20.84
N SER A 87 14.05 -1.58 -20.51
CA SER A 87 14.92 -0.61 -21.19
C SER A 87 16.36 -0.59 -20.68
N PHE A 88 16.65 -1.28 -19.58
CA PHE A 88 17.98 -1.26 -18.95
C PHE A 88 18.98 -2.26 -19.56
N ASN A 89 18.61 -2.96 -20.65
CA ASN A 89 19.45 -3.95 -21.32
C ASN A 89 20.01 -5.05 -20.37
N PHE A 90 19.25 -5.43 -19.36
CA PHE A 90 19.63 -6.53 -18.49
C PHE A 90 19.55 -7.88 -19.22
N THR A 91 20.34 -8.84 -18.79
CA THR A 91 20.07 -10.25 -19.11
C THR A 91 18.72 -10.66 -18.50
N ILE A 92 18.09 -11.71 -19.02
CA ILE A 92 16.80 -12.21 -18.48
C ILE A 92 16.89 -12.43 -16.95
N ALA A 93 17.96 -13.08 -16.49
CA ALA A 93 18.17 -13.30 -15.05
C ALA A 93 18.33 -11.98 -14.28
N GLY A 94 19.08 -11.02 -14.85
CA GLY A 94 19.26 -9.69 -14.26
C GLY A 94 17.95 -8.89 -14.19
N ALA A 95 17.12 -8.95 -15.25
CA ALA A 95 15.81 -8.30 -15.29
C ALA A 95 14.83 -8.90 -14.25
N MET A 96 14.85 -10.22 -14.07
CA MET A 96 14.05 -10.90 -13.05
C MET A 96 14.46 -10.50 -11.63
N VAL A 97 15.76 -10.49 -11.33
CA VAL A 97 16.30 -10.08 -10.03
C VAL A 97 15.95 -8.62 -9.76
N PHE A 98 16.13 -7.74 -10.74
CA PHE A 98 15.73 -6.35 -10.64
C PHE A 98 14.23 -6.20 -10.38
N GLY A 99 13.39 -6.91 -11.14
CA GLY A 99 11.94 -6.90 -10.97
C GLY A 99 11.51 -7.36 -9.58
N LEU A 100 12.14 -8.43 -9.05
CA LEU A 100 11.90 -8.94 -7.71
C LEU A 100 12.25 -7.90 -6.63
N ILE A 101 13.45 -7.33 -6.71
CA ILE A 101 13.92 -6.32 -5.77
C ILE A 101 13.02 -5.06 -5.84
N ALA A 102 12.74 -4.58 -7.05
CA ALA A 102 11.87 -3.43 -7.25
C ALA A 102 10.46 -3.67 -6.69
N LEU A 103 9.90 -4.87 -6.89
CA LEU A 103 8.61 -5.25 -6.31
C LEU A 103 8.64 -5.23 -4.79
N MET A 104 9.67 -5.83 -4.17
CA MET A 104 9.83 -5.80 -2.71
C MET A 104 9.93 -4.37 -2.16
N PHE A 105 10.68 -3.51 -2.85
CA PHE A 105 10.78 -2.10 -2.47
C PHE A 105 9.46 -1.35 -2.64
N LEU A 106 8.71 -1.63 -3.71
CA LEU A 106 7.41 -1.02 -3.95
C LEU A 106 6.41 -1.42 -2.86
N ASP A 107 6.33 -2.72 -2.56
CA ASP A 107 5.46 -3.22 -1.50
C ASP A 107 5.83 -2.64 -0.12
N THR A 108 7.11 -2.64 0.20
CA THR A 108 7.61 -2.04 1.44
C THR A 108 7.20 -0.58 1.53
N SER A 109 7.42 0.19 0.47
CA SER A 109 7.14 1.62 0.40
C SER A 109 5.65 1.95 0.48
N ILE A 110 4.82 1.19 -0.24
CA ILE A 110 3.36 1.33 -0.20
C ILE A 110 2.84 1.01 1.19
N ASN A 111 3.28 -0.09 1.81
CA ASN A 111 2.86 -0.47 3.16
C ASN A 111 3.36 0.52 4.22
N MET A 112 4.56 1.09 4.03
CA MET A 112 5.10 2.16 4.88
C MET A 112 4.24 3.42 4.83
N ALA A 113 3.70 3.79 3.67
CA ALA A 113 2.79 4.92 3.51
C ALA A 113 1.37 4.57 4.02
N MET A 114 0.89 3.37 3.72
CA MET A 114 -0.49 2.94 3.98
C MET A 114 -0.81 2.89 5.48
N GLN A 115 0.10 2.37 6.30
CA GLN A 115 -0.13 2.19 7.73
C GLN A 115 -0.36 3.52 8.46
N PRO A 116 0.47 4.58 8.29
CA PRO A 116 0.19 5.88 8.89
C PRO A 116 -1.16 6.47 8.44
N PHE A 117 -1.57 6.29 7.18
CA PHE A 117 -2.87 6.78 6.71
C PHE A 117 -4.05 6.11 7.42
N LYS A 118 -3.98 4.79 7.66
CA LYS A 118 -5.02 4.07 8.41
C LYS A 118 -5.18 4.63 9.83
N MET A 119 -4.06 4.89 10.48
CA MET A 119 -4.03 5.34 11.87
C MET A 119 -4.37 6.83 12.01
N LEU A 120 -3.94 7.66 11.06
CA LEU A 120 -4.14 9.11 11.07
C LEU A 120 -5.61 9.52 11.16
N VAL A 121 -6.51 8.77 10.51
CA VAL A 121 -7.95 9.03 10.58
C VAL A 121 -8.47 8.82 12.00
N GLY A 122 -8.07 7.72 12.66
CA GLY A 122 -8.45 7.46 14.04
C GLY A 122 -7.88 8.48 15.03
N ASP A 123 -6.66 8.97 14.77
CA ASP A 123 -5.98 9.95 15.61
C ASP A 123 -6.61 11.35 15.53
N MET A 124 -7.23 11.70 14.39
CA MET A 124 -7.68 13.06 14.08
C MET A 124 -9.17 13.32 14.31
N VAL A 125 -9.96 12.28 14.58
CA VAL A 125 -11.41 12.41 14.72
C VAL A 125 -11.91 11.95 16.10
N ASN A 126 -12.97 12.61 16.56
CA ASN A 126 -13.66 12.23 17.80
C ASN A 126 -14.38 10.89 17.62
N GLU A 127 -14.60 10.14 18.72
CA GLU A 127 -15.28 8.85 18.73
C GLU A 127 -16.62 8.86 17.97
N LYS A 128 -17.43 9.94 18.15
CA LYS A 128 -18.72 10.09 17.46
C LYS A 128 -18.61 10.22 15.93
N GLN A 129 -17.45 10.66 15.42
CA GLN A 129 -17.20 10.89 14.00
C GLN A 129 -16.41 9.76 13.34
N LYS A 130 -15.86 8.84 14.11
CA LYS A 130 -15.02 7.74 13.59
C LYS A 130 -15.75 6.93 12.52
N GLY A 131 -17.00 6.57 12.73
CA GLY A 131 -17.79 5.80 11.75
C GLY A 131 -17.88 6.51 10.40
N LEU A 132 -18.22 7.78 10.38
CA LEU A 132 -18.29 8.58 9.15
C LEU A 132 -16.91 8.75 8.51
N ALA A 133 -15.88 9.04 9.30
CA ALA A 133 -14.52 9.23 8.81
C ALA A 133 -13.95 7.97 8.15
N TYR A 134 -14.16 6.79 8.74
CA TYR A 134 -13.75 5.51 8.16
C TYR A 134 -14.61 5.13 6.93
N SER A 135 -15.88 5.51 6.89
CA SER A 135 -16.73 5.32 5.69
C SER A 135 -16.22 6.14 4.52
N ILE A 136 -15.88 7.41 4.73
CA ILE A 136 -15.27 8.27 3.71
C ILE A 136 -13.90 7.73 3.29
N GLN A 137 -13.10 7.25 4.24
CA GLN A 137 -11.81 6.64 3.93
C GLN A 137 -11.98 5.40 3.05
N SER A 138 -12.91 4.51 3.40
CA SER A 138 -13.21 3.30 2.63
C SER A 138 -13.71 3.62 1.23
N PHE A 139 -14.55 4.64 1.08
CA PHE A 139 -14.98 5.12 -0.24
C PHE A 139 -13.79 5.57 -1.09
N LEU A 140 -12.90 6.40 -0.55
CA LEU A 140 -11.72 6.90 -1.27
C LEU A 140 -10.73 5.77 -1.61
N VAL A 141 -10.55 4.82 -0.71
CA VAL A 141 -9.73 3.61 -0.94
C VAL A 141 -10.26 2.81 -2.13
N ASN A 142 -11.56 2.51 -2.14
CA ASN A 142 -12.16 1.73 -3.22
C ASN A 142 -12.22 2.51 -4.54
N ALA A 143 -12.47 3.83 -4.50
CA ALA A 143 -12.40 4.69 -5.68
C ALA A 143 -10.98 4.73 -6.26
N GLY A 144 -9.95 4.81 -5.41
CA GLY A 144 -8.56 4.73 -5.82
C GLY A 144 -8.20 3.38 -6.44
N SER A 145 -8.68 2.28 -5.84
CA SER A 145 -8.50 0.93 -6.39
C SER A 145 -9.11 0.80 -7.77
N LEU A 146 -10.36 1.22 -7.93
CA LEU A 146 -11.07 1.17 -9.20
C LEU A 146 -10.33 1.96 -10.28
N LEU A 147 -9.91 3.18 -9.96
CA LEU A 147 -9.16 4.02 -10.90
C LEU A 147 -7.82 3.37 -11.29
N GLY A 148 -7.10 2.79 -10.34
CA GLY A 148 -5.84 2.09 -10.62
C GLY A 148 -6.01 0.91 -11.57
N TYR A 149 -7.06 0.10 -11.39
CA TYR A 149 -7.37 -0.99 -12.31
C TYR A 149 -7.82 -0.51 -13.70
N LEU A 150 -8.50 0.64 -13.77
CA LEU A 150 -9.00 1.18 -15.05
C LEU A 150 -7.93 1.92 -15.85
N PHE A 151 -6.82 2.37 -15.27
CA PHE A 151 -5.81 3.17 -15.94
C PHE A 151 -5.32 2.58 -17.26
N PRO A 152 -4.89 1.31 -17.37
CA PRO A 152 -4.45 0.74 -18.65
C PRO A 152 -5.55 0.76 -19.72
N ILE A 153 -6.81 0.59 -19.31
CA ILE A 153 -7.98 0.63 -20.19
C ILE A 153 -8.22 2.06 -20.68
N ILE A 154 -8.19 3.04 -19.77
CA ILE A 154 -8.37 4.46 -20.10
C ILE A 154 -7.30 4.90 -21.10
N PHE A 155 -6.04 4.54 -20.87
CA PHE A 155 -4.94 4.88 -21.77
C PHE A 155 -5.08 4.19 -23.14
N THR A 156 -5.63 2.97 -23.18
CA THR A 156 -5.96 2.31 -24.45
C THR A 156 -7.05 3.06 -25.22
N TRP A 157 -8.08 3.57 -24.55
CA TRP A 157 -9.15 4.37 -25.18
C TRP A 157 -8.64 5.71 -25.73
N ILE A 158 -7.61 6.29 -25.11
CA ILE A 158 -6.97 7.52 -25.61
C ILE A 158 -6.05 7.23 -26.81
N GLY A 159 -5.87 5.96 -27.18
CA GLY A 159 -5.09 5.55 -28.35
C GLY A 159 -3.65 5.15 -28.04
N ILE A 160 -3.27 4.98 -26.78
CA ILE A 160 -1.94 4.48 -26.39
C ILE A 160 -1.88 2.97 -26.64
N LYS A 161 -0.80 2.50 -27.23
CA LYS A 161 -0.62 1.10 -27.60
C LYS A 161 -0.53 0.19 -26.37
N ASN A 162 -1.39 -0.83 -26.35
CA ASN A 162 -1.41 -1.86 -25.31
C ASN A 162 -0.60 -3.12 -25.67
N VAL A 163 0.11 -3.07 -26.79
CA VAL A 163 0.96 -4.16 -27.29
C VAL A 163 2.37 -3.61 -27.48
N ALA A 164 3.37 -4.37 -27.06
CA ALA A 164 4.77 -4.04 -27.23
C ALA A 164 5.56 -5.22 -27.80
N ALA A 165 6.79 -4.97 -28.25
CA ALA A 165 7.71 -6.02 -28.67
C ALA A 165 8.08 -6.92 -27.46
N SER A 166 8.56 -8.13 -27.77
CA SER A 166 9.05 -9.05 -26.73
C SER A 166 10.14 -8.40 -25.87
N GLY A 167 10.03 -8.52 -24.56
CA GLY A 167 10.96 -7.93 -23.60
C GLY A 167 10.66 -6.47 -23.23
N VAL A 168 9.64 -5.84 -23.81
CA VAL A 168 9.26 -4.44 -23.53
C VAL A 168 7.88 -4.36 -22.92
N VAL A 169 7.75 -3.64 -21.81
CA VAL A 169 6.45 -3.40 -21.16
C VAL A 169 5.61 -2.45 -22.04
N PRO A 170 4.31 -2.74 -22.27
CA PRO A 170 3.46 -1.87 -23.08
C PRO A 170 3.34 -0.44 -22.52
N ASP A 171 3.28 0.52 -23.44
CA ASP A 171 3.20 1.95 -23.10
C ASP A 171 2.00 2.27 -22.19
N THR A 172 0.86 1.60 -22.36
CA THR A 172 -0.32 1.77 -21.47
C THR A 172 0.02 1.48 -20.02
N VAL A 173 0.85 0.48 -19.75
CA VAL A 173 1.28 0.13 -18.38
C VAL A 173 2.27 1.19 -17.87
N ILE A 174 3.25 1.58 -18.67
CA ILE A 174 4.25 2.60 -18.31
C ILE A 174 3.54 3.91 -17.94
N TYR A 175 2.67 4.41 -18.80
CA TYR A 175 1.93 5.65 -18.55
C TYR A 175 0.93 5.53 -17.40
N SER A 176 0.37 4.34 -17.16
CA SER A 176 -0.47 4.11 -15.97
C SER A 176 0.31 4.28 -14.67
N PHE A 177 1.52 3.75 -14.61
CA PHE A 177 2.39 3.93 -13.46
C PHE A 177 2.82 5.39 -13.27
N TYR A 178 3.14 6.10 -14.34
CA TYR A 178 3.47 7.53 -14.27
C TYR A 178 2.27 8.37 -13.83
N GLY A 179 1.08 8.12 -14.39
CA GLY A 179 -0.15 8.78 -13.97
C GLY A 179 -0.49 8.52 -12.51
N GLY A 180 -0.35 7.26 -12.07
CA GLY A 180 -0.52 6.88 -10.66
C GLY A 180 0.50 7.56 -9.74
N ALA A 181 1.77 7.67 -10.15
CA ALA A 181 2.81 8.35 -9.39
C ALA A 181 2.54 9.85 -9.25
N ILE A 182 2.06 10.50 -10.32
CA ILE A 182 1.67 11.93 -10.29
C ILE A 182 0.48 12.14 -9.33
N ILE A 183 -0.53 11.31 -9.39
CA ILE A 183 -1.68 11.42 -8.46
C ILE A 183 -1.24 11.16 -7.03
N LEU A 184 -0.40 10.15 -6.80
CA LEU A 184 0.13 9.83 -5.48
C LEU A 184 0.87 11.03 -4.87
N ILE A 185 1.78 11.68 -5.62
CA ILE A 185 2.53 12.82 -5.09
C ILE A 185 1.61 14.02 -4.79
N ILE A 186 0.64 14.30 -5.66
CA ILE A 186 -0.34 15.38 -5.43
C ILE A 186 -1.16 15.10 -4.16
N CYS A 187 -1.67 13.89 -4.01
CA CYS A 187 -2.47 13.48 -2.85
C CYS A 187 -1.66 13.52 -1.54
N VAL A 188 -0.41 13.10 -1.60
CA VAL A 188 0.49 13.09 -0.44
C VAL A 188 0.90 14.51 -0.05
N ILE A 189 1.32 15.34 -1.00
CA ILE A 189 1.65 16.75 -0.74
C ILE A 189 0.44 17.47 -0.16
N TYR A 190 -0.75 17.31 -0.74
CA TYR A 190 -1.97 17.88 -0.18
C TYR A 190 -2.19 17.47 1.27
N THR A 191 -2.01 16.18 1.58
CA THR A 191 -2.18 15.67 2.95
C THR A 191 -1.15 16.27 3.90
N VAL A 192 0.13 16.28 3.52
CA VAL A 192 1.23 16.82 4.33
C VAL A 192 1.04 18.30 4.64
N LEU A 193 0.53 19.07 3.67
CA LEU A 193 0.31 20.51 3.84
C LEU A 193 -0.95 20.85 4.66
N LYS A 194 -1.99 20.02 4.57
CA LYS A 194 -3.29 20.32 5.19
C LYS A 194 -3.49 19.65 6.55
N VAL A 195 -2.87 18.51 6.78
CA VAL A 195 -3.01 17.78 8.04
C VAL A 195 -1.96 18.23 9.03
N LYS A 196 -2.41 18.69 10.18
CA LYS A 196 -1.55 18.97 11.34
C LYS A 196 -1.88 17.94 12.41
N GLU A 197 -0.91 17.11 12.76
CA GLU A 197 -1.09 16.14 13.85
C GLU A 197 -1.09 16.85 15.20
N MET A 198 -1.93 16.37 16.12
CA MET A 198 -2.01 16.91 17.47
C MET A 198 -0.74 16.53 18.25
N PRO A 199 -0.11 17.49 18.96
CA PRO A 199 0.95 17.18 19.91
C PRO A 199 0.50 16.15 20.96
N PRO A 200 1.41 15.36 21.54
CA PRO A 200 1.03 14.29 22.48
C PRO A 200 0.14 14.75 23.65
N LYS A 201 0.34 15.97 24.13
CA LYS A 201 -0.48 16.55 25.22
C LYS A 201 -1.91 16.83 24.75
N GLU A 202 -2.07 17.51 23.61
CA GLU A 202 -3.37 17.82 23.01
C GLU A 202 -4.10 16.54 22.60
N TYR A 203 -3.38 15.55 22.10
CA TYR A 203 -3.91 14.24 21.74
C TYR A 203 -4.51 13.52 22.95
N ALA A 204 -3.80 13.52 24.09
CA ALA A 204 -4.28 12.91 25.32
C ALA A 204 -5.54 13.61 25.86
N GLU A 205 -5.57 14.96 25.84
CA GLU A 205 -6.76 15.73 26.23
C GLU A 205 -7.94 15.48 25.28
N PHE A 206 -7.70 15.46 23.97
CA PHE A 206 -8.74 15.27 22.96
C PHE A 206 -9.41 13.88 23.06
N HIS A 207 -8.63 12.85 23.37
CA HIS A 207 -9.12 11.47 23.52
C HIS A 207 -9.48 11.08 24.95
N GLY A 208 -9.36 12.01 25.91
CA GLY A 208 -9.69 11.76 27.32
C GLY A 208 -8.78 10.71 27.98
N ILE A 209 -7.52 10.61 27.53
CA ILE A 209 -6.53 9.68 28.08
C ILE A 209 -5.97 10.26 29.37
N GLU A 210 -6.16 9.55 30.49
CA GLU A 210 -5.61 9.95 31.78
C GLU A 210 -4.06 9.91 31.75
N LYS A 211 -3.43 10.85 32.47
CA LYS A 211 -1.96 10.96 32.51
C LYS A 211 -1.27 9.67 32.94
N GLU A 212 -1.89 8.90 33.82
CA GLU A 212 -1.38 7.61 34.30
C GLU A 212 -1.31 6.54 33.20
N GLU A 213 -2.16 6.62 32.17
CA GLU A 213 -2.09 5.69 31.03
C GLU A 213 -0.96 6.01 30.05
N VAL A 214 -0.56 7.27 29.98
CA VAL A 214 0.55 7.71 29.12
C VAL A 214 1.91 7.25 29.68
N GLU A 215 2.02 7.10 30.99
CA GLU A 215 3.26 6.73 31.69
C GLU A 215 3.43 5.22 31.90
N LYS A 216 2.43 4.40 31.61
CA LYS A 216 2.56 2.94 31.72
C LYS A 216 3.65 2.42 30.80
N PRO A 217 4.55 1.53 31.30
CA PRO A 217 5.57 0.90 30.48
C PRO A 217 4.89 0.15 29.33
N LYS A 218 5.35 0.42 28.10
CA LYS A 218 4.78 -0.22 26.91
C LYS A 218 5.03 -1.73 27.01
N GLU A 219 3.98 -2.51 27.09
CA GLU A 219 4.04 -3.97 27.12
C GLU A 219 4.79 -4.50 25.87
N ASN A 220 5.48 -5.61 26.04
CA ASN A 220 6.11 -6.33 24.94
C ASN A 220 5.04 -6.90 24.01
N PHE A 221 5.32 -6.92 22.70
CA PHE A 221 4.41 -7.44 21.67
C PHE A 221 3.87 -8.85 22.02
N ILE A 222 4.70 -9.72 22.60
CA ILE A 222 4.30 -11.08 23.02
C ILE A 222 3.29 -11.01 24.18
N GLN A 223 3.46 -10.07 25.12
CA GLN A 223 2.53 -9.88 26.22
C GLN A 223 1.19 -9.34 25.74
N LEU A 224 1.20 -8.38 24.78
CA LEU A 224 0.00 -7.86 24.13
C LEU A 224 -0.78 -8.98 23.43
N LEU A 225 -0.11 -9.88 22.71
CA LEU A 225 -0.75 -11.03 22.07
C LEU A 225 -1.35 -12.02 23.09
N LYS A 226 -0.65 -12.29 24.19
CA LYS A 226 -1.16 -13.19 25.25
C LYS A 226 -2.37 -12.61 25.97
N ASN A 227 -2.39 -11.28 26.15
CA ASN A 227 -3.46 -10.57 26.83
C ASN A 227 -4.60 -10.15 25.89
N ALA A 228 -4.47 -10.46 24.57
CA ALA A 228 -5.47 -10.09 23.58
C ALA A 228 -6.82 -10.73 23.88
N PRO A 229 -7.94 -9.97 23.78
CA PRO A 229 -9.27 -10.49 24.04
C PRO A 229 -9.64 -11.62 23.05
N LYS A 230 -10.50 -12.55 23.47
CA LYS A 230 -10.93 -13.68 22.62
C LYS A 230 -11.49 -13.20 21.26
N VAL A 231 -12.16 -12.06 21.24
CA VAL A 231 -12.71 -11.46 20.01
C VAL A 231 -11.60 -11.18 18.98
N PHE A 232 -10.43 -10.74 19.42
CA PHE A 232 -9.27 -10.51 18.52
C PHE A 232 -8.89 -11.79 17.76
N TRP A 233 -8.78 -12.92 18.46
CA TRP A 233 -8.44 -14.20 17.86
C TRP A 233 -9.54 -14.74 16.95
N THR A 234 -10.82 -14.58 17.37
CA THR A 234 -11.97 -15.00 16.56
C THR A 234 -12.04 -14.21 15.25
N VAL A 235 -11.90 -12.89 15.32
CA VAL A 235 -11.87 -12.02 14.12
C VAL A 235 -10.68 -12.36 13.25
N GLY A 236 -9.50 -12.60 13.83
CA GLY A 236 -8.30 -13.02 13.10
C GLY A 236 -8.53 -14.33 12.33
N LEU A 237 -9.17 -15.32 12.96
CA LEU A 237 -9.49 -16.58 12.31
C LEU A 237 -10.48 -16.41 11.15
N VAL A 238 -11.55 -15.64 11.35
CA VAL A 238 -12.53 -15.33 10.29
C VAL A 238 -11.85 -14.63 9.12
N GLN A 239 -11.00 -13.64 9.40
CA GLN A 239 -10.25 -12.93 8.35
C GLN A 239 -9.29 -13.85 7.59
N PHE A 240 -8.62 -14.76 8.28
CA PHE A 240 -7.73 -15.73 7.64
C PHE A 240 -8.47 -16.57 6.59
N PHE A 241 -9.60 -17.16 6.95
CA PHE A 241 -10.39 -17.97 6.01
C PHE A 241 -11.03 -17.14 4.91
N SER A 242 -11.50 -15.93 5.21
CA SER A 242 -12.07 -15.02 4.21
C SER A 242 -11.02 -14.63 3.16
N TRP A 243 -9.82 -14.25 3.59
CA TRP A 243 -8.74 -13.90 2.68
C TRP A 243 -8.22 -15.11 1.89
N ALA A 244 -8.17 -16.29 2.50
CA ALA A 244 -7.83 -17.52 1.79
C ALA A 244 -8.83 -17.81 0.67
N ALA A 245 -10.14 -17.66 0.94
CA ALA A 245 -11.17 -17.81 -0.07
C ALA A 245 -11.05 -16.77 -1.21
N PHE A 246 -10.81 -15.49 -0.88
CA PHE A 246 -10.59 -14.45 -1.90
C PHE A 246 -9.35 -14.70 -2.74
N MET A 247 -8.23 -15.10 -2.14
CA MET A 247 -7.01 -15.43 -2.85
C MET A 247 -7.22 -16.61 -3.81
N TYR A 248 -7.93 -17.63 -3.35
CA TYR A 248 -8.30 -18.77 -4.20
C TYR A 248 -9.17 -18.33 -5.38
N MET A 249 -10.20 -17.54 -5.12
CA MET A 249 -11.08 -16.98 -6.14
C MET A 249 -10.28 -16.18 -7.18
N TRP A 250 -9.43 -15.25 -6.75
CA TRP A 250 -8.65 -14.41 -7.69
C TRP A 250 -7.65 -15.20 -8.52
N THR A 251 -7.06 -16.26 -7.94
CA THR A 251 -6.07 -17.08 -8.65
C THR A 251 -6.70 -17.95 -9.72
N TYR A 252 -7.88 -18.52 -9.44
CA TYR A 252 -8.47 -19.54 -10.30
C TYR A 252 -9.64 -19.07 -11.16
N THR A 253 -10.19 -17.87 -10.92
CA THR A 253 -11.32 -17.34 -11.72
C THR A 253 -10.94 -17.21 -13.21
N ASN A 254 -9.73 -16.74 -13.51
CA ASN A 254 -9.28 -16.59 -14.90
C ASN A 254 -9.21 -17.94 -15.65
N GLY A 255 -8.80 -19.01 -14.96
CA GLY A 255 -8.78 -20.36 -15.55
C GLY A 255 -10.16 -21.03 -15.66
N GLY A 256 -11.16 -20.54 -14.92
CA GLY A 256 -12.53 -21.05 -14.97
C GLY A 256 -13.45 -20.35 -15.98
N ILE A 257 -12.99 -19.22 -16.55
CA ILE A 257 -13.75 -18.43 -17.54
C ILE A 257 -13.24 -18.72 -18.98
N ALA A 258 -12.04 -19.29 -19.11
CA ALA A 258 -11.44 -19.70 -20.38
C ALA A 258 -11.93 -21.08 -20.79
#